data_4dadec79c80b4bee1d4512493c5c1eee
#
_entry.id   4dadec79c80b4bee1d4512493c5c1eee
#
_cell.length_a   1.000
_cell.length_b   1.000
_cell.length_c   1.000
_cell.angle_alpha   90.00
_cell.angle_beta   90.00
_cell.angle_gamma   90.00
#
_symmetry.space_group_name_H-M   'P 1'
#
loop_
_entity.id
_entity.type
_entity.pdbx_description
1 polymer ?
#
loop_
_entity_poly.entity_id
_entity_poly.type
_entity_poly.pdbx_seq_one_letter_code
_entity_poly.pdbx_strand_id
1 'polypeptide(L)'
;AYFDMFFRTIPDGGGYVIMAGVEQLVDYFRNLSFSKEDIDYLRGKGFSEDFLDYLANFRFACDVWTVPEGTPIFPGEPIVKVKGPVIQAQFVETMVLLTINHQSLIATKSNRIVRAADGRTVLEFGSRRAQGVDGAIVGARAAYIGGCKGTACTISDELYGVPAGGTMAHSWVQMFDSQYEAFKTYCEIYPTSATLLVDTYSVLGSGVPDAIRAFNEVLRPLGIKKCGIRLD
;
A
#
# COMPACT_ATOMS: atom_id res chain seq x y z
N ALA A 1 -27.91 5.36 -17.62
CA ALA A 1 -27.94 5.77 -16.21
C ALA A 1 -26.76 6.69 -15.90
N TYR A 2 -26.90 7.46 -14.82
CA TYR A 2 -25.89 8.30 -14.20
C TYR A 2 -25.77 7.91 -12.73
N PHE A 3 -24.54 7.65 -12.26
CA PHE A 3 -24.26 7.40 -10.85
C PHE A 3 -23.11 8.27 -10.39
N ASP A 4 -23.25 8.87 -9.22
CA ASP A 4 -22.24 9.67 -8.57
C ASP A 4 -21.78 8.96 -7.29
N MET A 5 -20.48 8.72 -7.17
CA MET A 5 -19.85 8.30 -5.92
C MET A 5 -19.44 9.53 -5.13
N PHE A 6 -19.75 9.54 -3.85
CA PHE A 6 -19.30 10.54 -2.86
C PHE A 6 -19.16 9.86 -1.50
N PHE A 7 -18.53 10.53 -0.55
CA PHE A 7 -18.49 10.08 0.84
C PHE A 7 -19.21 11.08 1.75
N ARG A 8 -19.68 10.60 2.92
CA ARG A 8 -20.58 11.37 3.79
C ARG A 8 -19.87 12.09 4.92
N THR A 9 -18.82 11.48 5.48
CA THR A 9 -18.13 12.00 6.65
C THR A 9 -16.63 11.84 6.51
N ILE A 10 -15.89 12.80 7.05
CA ILE A 10 -14.42 12.73 7.08
C ILE A 10 -14.00 11.82 8.24
N PRO A 11 -13.11 10.83 8.00
CA PRO A 11 -12.65 9.95 9.07
C PRO A 11 -11.83 10.70 10.12
N ASP A 12 -11.91 10.24 11.37
CA ASP A 12 -11.09 10.70 12.50
C ASP A 12 -11.17 12.23 12.77
N GLY A 13 -12.27 12.89 12.42
CA GLY A 13 -12.43 14.32 12.62
C GLY A 13 -11.44 15.19 11.82
N GLY A 14 -10.87 14.66 10.73
CA GLY A 14 -9.97 15.39 9.86
C GLY A 14 -10.67 16.44 9.00
N GLY A 15 -9.89 17.26 8.27
CA GLY A 15 -10.43 18.33 7.43
C GLY A 15 -10.69 17.92 5.97
N TYR A 16 -10.19 16.76 5.51
CA TYR A 16 -10.27 16.29 4.13
C TYR A 16 -9.96 14.81 4.03
N VAL A 17 -10.18 14.24 2.84
CA VAL A 17 -9.74 12.90 2.44
C VAL A 17 -8.82 13.02 1.23
N ILE A 18 -7.82 12.18 1.11
CA ILE A 18 -6.95 12.08 -0.08
C ILE A 18 -7.51 11.03 -1.04
N MET A 19 -7.78 11.43 -2.27
CA MET A 19 -8.25 10.53 -3.32
C MET A 19 -7.18 9.50 -3.69
N ALA A 20 -7.54 8.21 -3.70
CA ALA A 20 -6.67 7.11 -4.13
C ALA A 20 -7.49 5.91 -4.62
N GLY A 21 -6.91 5.07 -5.49
CA GLY A 21 -7.53 3.85 -6.03
C GLY A 21 -7.97 3.94 -7.49
N VAL A 22 -7.72 5.06 -8.16
CA VAL A 22 -8.16 5.28 -9.55
C VAL A 22 -7.47 4.34 -10.52
N GLU A 23 -6.17 4.10 -10.36
CA GLU A 23 -5.42 3.20 -11.25
C GLU A 23 -5.98 1.78 -11.24
N GLN A 24 -6.28 1.23 -10.06
CA GLN A 24 -6.90 -0.08 -9.92
C GLN A 24 -8.30 -0.13 -10.52
N LEU A 25 -9.07 0.96 -10.47
CA LEU A 25 -10.36 1.04 -11.15
C LEU A 25 -10.21 1.05 -12.66
N VAL A 26 -9.23 1.76 -13.20
CA VAL A 26 -8.96 1.77 -14.65
C VAL A 26 -8.61 0.38 -15.15
N ASP A 27 -7.73 -0.33 -14.41
CA ASP A 27 -7.36 -1.70 -14.74
C ASP A 27 -8.55 -2.66 -14.64
N TYR A 28 -9.37 -2.51 -13.62
CA TYR A 28 -10.60 -3.28 -13.47
C TYR A 28 -11.55 -3.06 -14.65
N PHE A 29 -11.84 -1.81 -15.02
CA PHE A 29 -12.76 -1.52 -16.14
C PHE A 29 -12.25 -2.03 -17.48
N ARG A 30 -10.94 -1.99 -17.71
CA ARG A 30 -10.31 -2.49 -18.95
C ARG A 30 -10.37 -4.00 -19.08
N ASN A 31 -10.29 -4.70 -17.94
CA ASN A 31 -10.21 -6.16 -17.90
C ASN A 31 -11.53 -6.84 -17.50
N LEU A 32 -12.58 -6.06 -17.20
CA LEU A 32 -13.87 -6.60 -16.78
C LEU A 32 -14.51 -7.45 -17.86
N SER A 33 -14.55 -8.75 -17.62
CA SER A 33 -15.10 -9.77 -18.49
C SER A 33 -15.59 -10.95 -17.66
N PHE A 34 -16.39 -11.82 -18.27
CA PHE A 34 -16.91 -13.02 -17.63
C PHE A 34 -16.35 -14.23 -18.38
N SER A 35 -15.69 -15.13 -17.63
CA SER A 35 -15.16 -16.37 -18.17
C SER A 35 -16.26 -17.39 -18.44
N LYS A 36 -15.93 -18.45 -19.17
CA LYS A 36 -16.88 -19.57 -19.35
C LYS A 36 -17.28 -20.19 -18.01
N GLU A 37 -16.34 -20.30 -17.09
CA GLU A 37 -16.56 -20.83 -15.75
C GLU A 37 -17.54 -19.97 -14.96
N ASP A 38 -17.44 -18.63 -15.06
CA ASP A 38 -18.40 -17.70 -14.45
C ASP A 38 -19.80 -17.88 -15.03
N ILE A 39 -19.92 -18.01 -16.35
CA ILE A 39 -21.20 -18.23 -17.04
C ILE A 39 -21.83 -19.57 -16.63
N ASP A 40 -21.05 -20.65 -16.58
CA ASP A 40 -21.52 -21.95 -16.16
C ASP A 40 -21.96 -21.98 -14.68
N TYR A 41 -21.22 -21.26 -13.81
CA TYR A 41 -21.61 -21.07 -12.42
C TYR A 41 -22.96 -20.33 -12.30
N LEU A 42 -23.13 -19.22 -13.01
CA LEU A 42 -24.35 -18.42 -12.98
C LEU A 42 -25.54 -19.18 -13.58
N ARG A 43 -25.33 -20.01 -14.62
CA ARG A 43 -26.35 -20.92 -15.13
C ARG A 43 -26.84 -21.88 -14.06
N GLY A 44 -25.93 -22.43 -13.26
CA GLY A 44 -26.26 -23.28 -12.10
C GLY A 44 -27.03 -22.55 -10.99
N LYS A 45 -27.02 -21.19 -10.99
CA LYS A 45 -27.80 -20.35 -10.09
C LYS A 45 -29.19 -19.98 -10.64
N GLY A 46 -29.51 -20.37 -11.87
CA GLY A 46 -30.82 -20.16 -12.49
C GLY A 46 -30.98 -18.84 -13.23
N PHE A 47 -29.90 -18.18 -13.62
CA PHE A 47 -29.96 -17.02 -14.50
C PHE A 47 -30.42 -17.45 -15.92
N SER A 48 -31.16 -16.56 -16.61
CA SER A 48 -31.67 -16.83 -17.96
C SER A 48 -30.54 -16.87 -18.99
N GLU A 49 -30.71 -17.70 -20.04
CA GLU A 49 -29.71 -17.80 -21.11
C GLU A 49 -29.49 -16.47 -21.83
N ASP A 50 -30.51 -15.65 -22.06
CA ASP A 50 -30.37 -14.31 -22.65
C ASP A 50 -29.44 -13.40 -21.86
N PHE A 51 -29.51 -13.49 -20.51
CA PHE A 51 -28.63 -12.72 -19.63
C PHE A 51 -27.21 -13.30 -19.60
N LEU A 52 -27.09 -14.61 -19.61
CA LEU A 52 -25.79 -15.30 -19.69
C LEU A 52 -25.07 -14.98 -21.01
N ASP A 53 -25.79 -14.94 -22.13
CA ASP A 53 -25.26 -14.54 -23.44
C ASP A 53 -24.80 -13.07 -23.42
N TYR A 54 -25.55 -12.19 -22.75
CA TYR A 54 -25.14 -10.80 -22.56
C TYR A 54 -23.82 -10.72 -21.76
N LEU A 55 -23.67 -11.49 -20.69
CA LEU A 55 -22.45 -11.52 -19.88
C LEU A 55 -21.27 -12.14 -20.63
N ALA A 56 -21.48 -13.23 -21.38
CA ALA A 56 -20.43 -13.87 -22.18
C ALA A 56 -19.82 -12.90 -23.24
N ASN A 57 -20.62 -11.95 -23.72
CA ASN A 57 -20.22 -10.93 -24.68
C ASN A 57 -19.98 -9.55 -24.04
N PHE A 58 -19.86 -9.50 -22.72
CA PHE A 58 -19.75 -8.25 -21.98
C PHE A 58 -18.54 -7.42 -22.41
N ARG A 59 -18.77 -6.13 -22.62
CA ARG A 59 -17.73 -5.12 -22.83
C ARG A 59 -18.14 -3.88 -22.07
N PHE A 60 -17.30 -3.44 -21.15
CA PHE A 60 -17.57 -2.21 -20.41
C PHE A 60 -17.54 -1.01 -21.35
N ALA A 61 -18.63 -0.26 -21.41
CA ALA A 61 -18.84 0.85 -22.32
C ALA A 61 -19.39 2.10 -21.63
N CYS A 62 -19.22 2.21 -20.30
CA CYS A 62 -19.57 3.43 -19.59
C CYS A 62 -18.45 4.47 -19.69
N ASP A 63 -18.83 5.72 -19.77
CA ASP A 63 -17.94 6.85 -19.50
C ASP A 63 -17.71 6.96 -17.99
N VAL A 64 -16.46 7.18 -17.59
CA VAL A 64 -16.08 7.36 -16.19
C VAL A 64 -15.25 8.61 -16.03
N TRP A 65 -15.65 9.48 -15.11
CA TRP A 65 -14.89 10.66 -14.69
C TRP A 65 -14.51 10.49 -13.24
N THR A 66 -13.31 10.90 -12.89
CA THR A 66 -12.79 10.80 -11.53
C THR A 66 -11.91 11.99 -11.19
N VAL A 67 -11.90 12.34 -9.91
CA VAL A 67 -10.90 13.26 -9.36
C VAL A 67 -9.52 12.57 -9.41
N PRO A 68 -8.45 13.26 -9.80
CA PRO A 68 -7.11 12.68 -9.81
C PRO A 68 -6.65 12.20 -8.42
N GLU A 69 -5.88 11.12 -8.40
CA GLU A 69 -5.26 10.64 -7.16
C GLU A 69 -4.36 11.70 -6.50
N GLY A 70 -4.28 11.66 -5.19
CA GLY A 70 -3.53 12.64 -4.40
C GLY A 70 -4.26 13.97 -4.14
N THR A 71 -5.40 14.19 -4.79
CA THR A 71 -6.21 15.40 -4.58
C THR A 71 -6.96 15.33 -3.26
N PRO A 72 -6.97 16.41 -2.44
CA PRO A 72 -7.89 16.55 -1.32
C PRO A 72 -9.34 16.64 -1.79
N ILE A 73 -10.21 15.83 -1.23
CA ILE A 73 -11.65 15.76 -1.54
C ILE A 73 -12.49 15.96 -0.28
N PHE A 74 -13.74 16.38 -0.46
CA PHE A 74 -14.64 16.77 0.63
C PHE A 74 -15.98 16.01 0.58
N PRO A 75 -16.70 15.90 1.73
CA PRO A 75 -17.97 15.19 1.79
C PRO A 75 -19.03 15.81 0.87
N GLY A 76 -19.86 14.94 0.27
CA GLY A 76 -20.98 15.35 -0.55
C GLY A 76 -20.65 15.79 -1.97
N GLU A 77 -19.37 15.88 -2.32
CA GLU A 77 -18.91 16.19 -3.69
C GLU A 77 -18.76 14.90 -4.51
N PRO A 78 -19.25 14.85 -5.77
CA PRO A 78 -19.01 13.71 -6.64
C PRO A 78 -17.53 13.54 -6.94
N ILE A 79 -16.95 12.39 -6.56
CA ILE A 79 -15.53 12.07 -6.75
C ILE A 79 -15.30 11.07 -7.89
N VAL A 80 -16.28 10.21 -8.16
CA VAL A 80 -16.33 9.36 -9.35
C VAL A 80 -17.74 9.46 -9.95
N LYS A 81 -17.83 9.61 -11.28
CA LYS A 81 -19.08 9.59 -12.03
C LYS A 81 -19.04 8.46 -13.03
N VAL A 82 -20.11 7.67 -13.11
CA VAL A 82 -20.27 6.60 -14.09
C VAL A 82 -21.53 6.85 -14.91
N LYS A 83 -21.40 6.93 -16.23
CA LYS A 83 -22.52 7.14 -17.17
C LYS A 83 -22.52 6.07 -18.24
N GLY A 84 -23.62 5.36 -18.41
CA GLY A 84 -23.77 4.36 -19.47
C GLY A 84 -25.01 3.50 -19.33
N PRO A 85 -25.01 2.32 -19.95
CA PRO A 85 -26.07 1.34 -19.79
C PRO A 85 -26.26 0.98 -18.31
N VAL A 86 -27.52 0.91 -17.85
CA VAL A 86 -27.82 0.75 -16.42
C VAL A 86 -27.22 -0.52 -15.83
N ILE A 87 -27.26 -1.64 -16.55
CA ILE A 87 -26.68 -2.91 -16.08
C ILE A 87 -25.18 -2.75 -15.83
N GLN A 88 -24.46 -2.16 -16.78
CA GLN A 88 -23.00 -1.98 -16.67
C GLN A 88 -22.63 -1.02 -15.55
N ALA A 89 -23.34 0.10 -15.43
CA ALA A 89 -23.09 1.09 -14.41
C ALA A 89 -23.36 0.54 -13.00
N GLN A 90 -24.36 -0.35 -12.84
CA GLN A 90 -24.61 -1.03 -11.56
C GLN A 90 -23.61 -2.13 -11.24
N PHE A 91 -23.13 -2.88 -12.21
CA PHE A 91 -22.14 -3.93 -11.97
C PHE A 91 -20.86 -3.42 -11.30
N VAL A 92 -20.45 -2.22 -11.66
CA VAL A 92 -19.18 -1.68 -11.16
C VAL A 92 -19.31 -0.97 -9.81
N GLU A 93 -20.52 -0.75 -9.30
CA GLU A 93 -20.77 -0.01 -8.06
C GLU A 93 -19.91 -0.52 -6.88
N THR A 94 -20.04 -1.80 -6.55
CA THR A 94 -19.32 -2.38 -5.39
C THR A 94 -17.81 -2.23 -5.54
N MET A 95 -17.28 -2.46 -6.72
CA MET A 95 -15.84 -2.37 -6.96
C MET A 95 -15.33 -0.93 -6.89
N VAL A 96 -16.09 0.02 -7.41
CA VAL A 96 -15.79 1.46 -7.29
C VAL A 96 -15.75 1.87 -5.82
N LEU A 97 -16.80 1.54 -5.07
CA LEU A 97 -16.90 1.88 -3.66
C LEU A 97 -15.79 1.24 -2.83
N LEU A 98 -15.57 -0.07 -3.00
CA LEU A 98 -14.55 -0.84 -2.27
C LEU A 98 -13.14 -0.27 -2.49
N THR A 99 -12.78 -0.06 -3.75
CA THR A 99 -11.43 0.34 -4.15
C THR A 99 -11.10 1.76 -3.66
N ILE A 100 -11.98 2.71 -3.93
CA ILE A 100 -11.75 4.11 -3.53
C ILE A 100 -11.82 4.26 -2.01
N ASN A 101 -12.79 3.61 -1.34
CA ASN A 101 -12.91 3.71 0.11
C ASN A 101 -11.65 3.21 0.83
N HIS A 102 -11.21 1.99 0.53
CA HIS A 102 -10.04 1.38 1.16
C HIS A 102 -8.77 2.22 0.95
N GLN A 103 -8.48 2.56 -0.29
CA GLN A 103 -7.24 3.26 -0.61
C GLN A 103 -7.26 4.73 -0.15
N SER A 104 -8.38 5.43 -0.27
CA SER A 104 -8.48 6.81 0.20
C SER A 104 -8.39 6.92 1.72
N LEU A 105 -8.92 5.96 2.49
CA LEU A 105 -8.74 5.92 3.94
C LEU A 105 -7.27 5.78 4.33
N ILE A 106 -6.53 4.87 3.67
CA ILE A 106 -5.11 4.67 3.93
C ILE A 106 -4.28 5.88 3.50
N ALA A 107 -4.52 6.42 2.30
CA ALA A 107 -3.83 7.61 1.82
C ALA A 107 -4.04 8.81 2.75
N THR A 108 -5.26 8.99 3.24
CA THR A 108 -5.61 10.07 4.19
C THR A 108 -4.88 9.90 5.52
N LYS A 109 -4.89 8.69 6.09
CA LYS A 109 -4.18 8.41 7.34
C LYS A 109 -2.68 8.64 7.19
N SER A 110 -2.10 8.13 6.11
CA SER A 110 -0.69 8.31 5.78
C SER A 110 -0.33 9.78 5.61
N ASN A 111 -1.16 10.55 4.91
CA ASN A 111 -0.94 11.99 4.72
C ASN A 111 -0.91 12.75 6.04
N ARG A 112 -1.80 12.43 6.99
CA ARG A 112 -1.80 13.03 8.33
C ARG A 112 -0.50 12.70 9.08
N ILE A 113 -0.05 11.45 9.03
CA ILE A 113 1.19 11.02 9.68
C ILE A 113 2.40 11.73 9.04
N VAL A 114 2.46 11.79 7.71
CA VAL A 114 3.53 12.49 6.98
C VAL A 114 3.58 13.97 7.34
N ARG A 115 2.44 14.63 7.45
CA ARG A 115 2.38 16.04 7.88
C ARG A 115 2.82 16.23 9.32
N ALA A 116 2.42 15.33 10.22
CA ALA A 116 2.84 15.35 11.62
C ALA A 116 4.35 15.07 11.79
N ALA A 117 4.95 14.34 10.83
CA ALA A 117 6.38 14.05 10.83
C ALA A 117 7.27 15.28 10.50
N ASP A 118 6.68 16.40 10.11
CA ASP A 118 7.37 17.69 9.92
C ASP A 118 8.66 17.57 9.10
N GLY A 119 8.52 17.06 7.87
CA GLY A 119 9.63 16.88 6.92
C GLY A 119 10.48 15.63 7.13
N ARG A 120 10.26 14.86 8.20
CA ARG A 120 10.93 13.59 8.39
C ARG A 120 10.36 12.51 7.48
N THR A 121 11.21 11.57 7.06
CA THR A 121 10.81 10.46 6.22
C THR A 121 9.87 9.50 6.97
N VAL A 122 8.73 9.19 6.36
CA VAL A 122 7.79 8.17 6.83
C VAL A 122 7.80 7.01 5.85
N LEU A 123 7.91 5.78 6.35
CA LEU A 123 7.83 4.54 5.58
C LEU A 123 6.59 3.74 6.03
N GLU A 124 5.95 3.07 5.08
CA GLU A 124 4.82 2.19 5.33
C GLU A 124 5.33 0.79 5.67
N PHE A 125 5.07 0.30 6.88
CA PHE A 125 5.48 -1.03 7.36
C PHE A 125 4.30 -1.82 7.93
N GLY A 126 3.09 -1.55 7.46
CA GLY A 126 1.84 -2.09 7.99
C GLY A 126 1.34 -3.39 7.34
N SER A 127 2.00 -3.93 6.32
CA SER A 127 1.51 -5.07 5.52
C SER A 127 1.03 -6.25 6.36
N ARG A 128 1.77 -6.63 7.43
CA ARG A 128 1.39 -7.72 8.34
C ARG A 128 0.10 -7.46 9.15
N ARG A 129 -0.44 -6.25 9.09
CA ARG A 129 -1.66 -5.82 9.80
C ARG A 129 -2.81 -5.49 8.85
N ALA A 130 -2.60 -5.68 7.55
CA ALA A 130 -3.61 -5.41 6.54
C ALA A 130 -4.72 -6.47 6.53
N GLN A 131 -5.85 -6.12 5.99
CA GLN A 131 -6.99 -7.01 5.82
C GLN A 131 -6.88 -7.74 4.47
N GLY A 132 -6.05 -8.77 4.44
CA GLY A 132 -5.78 -9.58 3.26
C GLY A 132 -4.58 -9.10 2.44
N VAL A 133 -4.12 -9.97 1.54
CA VAL A 133 -2.93 -9.75 0.71
C VAL A 133 -3.10 -8.54 -0.19
N ASP A 134 -4.21 -8.48 -0.92
CA ASP A 134 -4.50 -7.35 -1.82
C ASP A 134 -4.60 -6.03 -1.06
N GLY A 135 -5.20 -6.06 0.15
CA GLY A 135 -5.26 -4.89 1.03
C GLY A 135 -3.88 -4.39 1.45
N ALA A 136 -2.90 -5.28 1.66
CA ALA A 136 -1.51 -4.89 1.93
C ALA A 136 -0.86 -4.25 0.72
N ILE A 137 -1.03 -4.85 -0.46
CA ILE A 137 -0.38 -4.41 -1.70
C ILE A 137 -0.88 -3.02 -2.12
N VAL A 138 -2.20 -2.86 -2.27
CA VAL A 138 -2.79 -1.57 -2.68
C VAL A 138 -2.72 -0.53 -1.55
N GLY A 139 -2.69 -0.98 -0.29
CA GLY A 139 -2.51 -0.12 0.88
C GLY A 139 -1.13 0.54 0.91
N ALA A 140 -0.07 -0.19 0.55
CA ALA A 140 1.27 0.37 0.43
C ALA A 140 1.34 1.46 -0.65
N ARG A 141 0.70 1.23 -1.80
CA ARG A 141 0.56 2.24 -2.86
C ARG A 141 -0.22 3.46 -2.38
N ALA A 142 -1.34 3.25 -1.72
CA ALA A 142 -2.15 4.34 -1.17
C ALA A 142 -1.39 5.17 -0.13
N ALA A 143 -0.58 4.54 0.72
CA ALA A 143 0.30 5.24 1.66
C ALA A 143 1.36 6.08 0.95
N TYR A 144 1.90 5.61 -0.16
CA TYR A 144 2.83 6.35 -1.00
C TYR A 144 2.17 7.59 -1.63
N ILE A 145 0.94 7.47 -2.16
CA ILE A 145 0.12 8.61 -2.60
C ILE A 145 -0.09 9.60 -1.44
N GLY A 146 -0.30 9.11 -0.23
CA GLY A 146 -0.42 9.91 0.99
C GLY A 146 0.86 10.64 1.41
N GLY A 147 2.02 10.32 0.79
CA GLY A 147 3.30 11.00 0.99
C GLY A 147 4.37 10.17 1.71
N CYS A 148 4.09 8.91 2.08
CA CYS A 148 5.13 7.97 2.52
C CYS A 148 6.20 7.83 1.43
N LYS A 149 7.46 7.63 1.82
CA LYS A 149 8.58 7.57 0.88
C LYS A 149 8.93 6.16 0.41
N GLY A 150 8.27 5.14 0.95
CA GLY A 150 8.46 3.75 0.58
C GLY A 150 7.70 2.81 1.49
N THR A 151 7.86 1.52 1.24
CA THR A 151 7.14 0.44 1.92
C THR A 151 8.06 -0.73 2.25
N ALA A 152 7.65 -1.59 3.18
CA ALA A 152 8.25 -2.92 3.35
C ALA A 152 7.58 -4.00 2.46
N CYS A 153 6.56 -3.64 1.69
CA CYS A 153 5.82 -4.53 0.80
C CYS A 153 6.48 -4.58 -0.58
N THR A 154 7.41 -5.51 -0.79
CA THR A 154 8.21 -5.60 -2.03
C THR A 154 7.38 -5.81 -3.30
N ILE A 155 6.25 -6.52 -3.22
CA ILE A 155 5.36 -6.69 -4.36
C ILE A 155 4.69 -5.38 -4.81
N SER A 156 4.53 -4.41 -3.92
CA SER A 156 4.04 -3.08 -4.29
C SER A 156 5.09 -2.26 -5.05
N ASP A 157 6.38 -2.53 -4.83
CA ASP A 157 7.45 -1.98 -5.66
C ASP A 157 7.40 -2.57 -7.06
N GLU A 158 7.33 -3.89 -7.16
CA GLU A 158 7.25 -4.61 -8.44
C GLU A 158 6.04 -4.17 -9.28
N LEU A 159 4.86 -4.07 -8.68
CA LEU A 159 3.62 -3.78 -9.41
C LEU A 159 3.39 -2.29 -9.66
N TYR A 160 3.82 -1.42 -8.76
CA TYR A 160 3.43 0.00 -8.76
C TYR A 160 4.62 0.96 -8.63
N GLY A 161 5.85 0.47 -8.57
CA GLY A 161 7.03 1.30 -8.41
C GLY A 161 7.11 2.04 -7.07
N VAL A 162 6.46 1.54 -6.02
CA VAL A 162 6.57 2.10 -4.67
C VAL A 162 7.89 1.65 -4.06
N PRO A 163 8.86 2.55 -3.80
CA PRO A 163 10.20 2.14 -3.36
C PRO A 163 10.16 1.20 -2.15
N ALA A 164 10.64 -0.03 -2.32
CA ALA A 164 10.71 -0.98 -1.22
C ALA A 164 12.00 -0.81 -0.41
N GLY A 165 11.88 -0.99 0.90
CA GLY A 165 13.01 -0.93 1.82
C GLY A 165 12.70 -1.60 3.13
N GLY A 166 13.76 -1.92 3.86
CA GLY A 166 13.63 -2.56 5.15
C GLY A 166 14.99 -2.71 5.83
N THR A 167 14.95 -3.30 7.00
CA THR A 167 16.14 -3.64 7.78
C THR A 167 15.99 -5.05 8.31
N MET A 168 16.94 -5.50 9.15
CA MET A 168 16.85 -6.79 9.84
C MET A 168 15.64 -6.86 10.79
N ALA A 169 15.24 -8.09 11.13
CA ALA A 169 14.26 -8.37 12.18
C ALA A 169 14.97 -8.75 13.49
N HIS A 170 14.28 -8.64 14.64
CA HIS A 170 14.81 -9.13 15.93
C HIS A 170 15.18 -10.61 15.88
N SER A 171 14.34 -11.45 15.24
CA SER A 171 14.61 -12.87 15.04
C SER A 171 15.92 -13.14 14.29
N TRP A 172 16.28 -12.29 13.32
CA TRP A 172 17.55 -12.40 12.61
C TRP A 172 18.74 -12.13 13.56
N VAL A 173 18.64 -11.09 14.39
CA VAL A 173 19.69 -10.81 15.41
C VAL A 173 19.83 -12.00 16.36
N GLN A 174 18.73 -12.63 16.75
CA GLN A 174 18.71 -13.77 17.68
C GLN A 174 19.24 -15.10 17.07
N MET A 175 19.46 -15.18 15.76
CA MET A 175 20.08 -16.35 15.11
C MET A 175 21.60 -16.43 15.30
N PHE A 176 22.23 -15.35 15.74
CA PHE A 176 23.69 -15.28 15.95
C PHE A 176 24.03 -15.52 17.43
N ASP A 177 25.24 -15.98 17.69
CA ASP A 177 25.73 -16.23 19.04
C ASP A 177 25.84 -14.93 19.88
N SER A 178 26.00 -13.79 19.19
CA SER A 178 25.94 -12.48 19.82
C SER A 178 25.33 -11.43 18.91
N GLN A 179 24.72 -10.39 19.50
CA GLN A 179 24.20 -9.24 18.78
C GLN A 179 25.29 -8.52 17.96
N TYR A 180 26.52 -8.45 18.49
CA TYR A 180 27.65 -7.87 17.78
C TYR A 180 27.97 -8.63 16.48
N GLU A 181 28.00 -9.97 16.50
CA GLU A 181 28.23 -10.78 15.31
C GLU A 181 27.13 -10.58 14.26
N ALA A 182 25.87 -10.49 14.66
CA ALA A 182 24.79 -10.14 13.78
C ALA A 182 25.04 -8.78 13.11
N PHE A 183 25.36 -7.76 13.87
CA PHE A 183 25.60 -6.41 13.36
C PHE A 183 26.84 -6.35 12.45
N LYS A 184 27.91 -7.01 12.82
CA LYS A 184 29.13 -7.12 12.02
C LYS A 184 28.83 -7.75 10.65
N THR A 185 28.17 -8.91 10.64
CA THR A 185 27.77 -9.62 9.42
C THR A 185 26.87 -8.76 8.53
N TYR A 186 25.92 -8.04 9.13
CA TYR A 186 25.05 -7.13 8.36
C TYR A 186 25.82 -5.98 7.71
N CYS A 187 26.77 -5.39 8.41
CA CYS A 187 27.64 -4.33 7.88
C CYS A 187 28.54 -4.84 6.74
N GLU A 188 29.03 -6.09 6.84
CA GLU A 188 29.83 -6.72 5.78
C GLU A 188 29.03 -6.96 4.50
N ILE A 189 27.76 -7.38 4.63
CA ILE A 189 26.87 -7.67 3.48
C ILE A 189 26.27 -6.40 2.90
N TYR A 190 25.87 -5.44 3.73
CA TYR A 190 25.17 -4.22 3.32
C TYR A 190 25.91 -2.94 3.74
N PRO A 191 27.16 -2.75 3.33
CA PRO A 191 27.99 -1.67 3.87
C PRO A 191 27.45 -0.26 3.59
N THR A 192 26.80 -0.04 2.45
CA THR A 192 26.30 1.28 2.03
C THR A 192 24.92 1.62 2.58
N SER A 193 24.20 0.64 3.14
CA SER A 193 22.82 0.81 3.64
C SER A 193 22.61 0.25 5.05
N ALA A 194 23.69 0.05 5.80
CA ALA A 194 23.62 -0.55 7.14
C ALA A 194 22.80 0.32 8.11
N THR A 195 21.68 -0.26 8.56
CA THR A 195 20.83 0.26 9.64
C THR A 195 20.59 -0.87 10.63
N LEU A 196 21.11 -0.73 11.84
CA LEU A 196 21.16 -1.80 12.85
C LEU A 196 20.03 -1.66 13.85
N LEU A 197 19.31 -2.76 14.11
CA LEU A 197 18.17 -2.84 15.04
C LEU A 197 18.70 -3.07 16.45
N VAL A 198 18.76 -2.00 17.27
CA VAL A 198 19.51 -1.98 18.52
C VAL A 198 18.71 -2.31 19.77
N ASP A 199 17.42 -2.58 19.62
CA ASP A 199 16.49 -2.82 20.74
C ASP A 199 16.08 -4.29 20.92
N THR A 200 16.83 -5.23 20.31
CA THR A 200 16.57 -6.67 20.50
C THR A 200 16.70 -7.09 21.96
N TYR A 201 17.68 -6.56 22.69
CA TYR A 201 17.94 -6.85 24.10
C TYR A 201 17.92 -5.58 24.94
N SER A 202 19.01 -4.84 24.97
CA SER A 202 19.14 -3.59 25.73
C SER A 202 19.74 -2.50 24.85
N VAL A 203 18.97 -1.46 24.58
CA VAL A 203 19.39 -0.36 23.70
C VAL A 203 20.71 0.25 24.15
N LEU A 204 20.79 0.71 25.39
CA LEU A 204 21.97 1.40 25.91
C LEU A 204 23.02 0.44 26.48
N GLY A 205 22.61 -0.73 26.98
CA GLY A 205 23.51 -1.71 27.60
C GLY A 205 24.32 -2.51 26.58
N SER A 206 23.74 -2.85 25.44
CA SER A 206 24.40 -3.66 24.39
C SER A 206 24.18 -3.14 22.99
N GLY A 207 22.96 -2.81 22.60
CA GLY A 207 22.59 -2.51 21.22
C GLY A 207 23.40 -1.38 20.60
N VAL A 208 23.40 -0.21 21.21
CA VAL A 208 24.17 0.95 20.72
C VAL A 208 25.69 0.72 20.81
N PRO A 209 26.25 0.19 21.93
CA PRO A 209 27.66 -0.17 21.98
C PRO A 209 28.13 -1.13 20.90
N ASP A 210 27.36 -2.22 20.66
CA ASP A 210 27.68 -3.21 19.62
C ASP A 210 27.55 -2.62 18.21
N ALA A 211 26.55 -1.74 17.98
CA ALA A 211 26.41 -1.03 16.72
C ALA A 211 27.60 -0.10 16.44
N ILE A 212 28.03 0.68 17.43
CA ILE A 212 29.20 1.56 17.32
C ILE A 212 30.45 0.74 17.01
N ARG A 213 30.60 -0.39 17.68
CA ARG A 213 31.73 -1.31 17.47
C ARG A 213 31.74 -1.83 16.02
N ALA A 214 30.61 -2.35 15.53
CA ALA A 214 30.47 -2.86 14.17
C ALA A 214 30.74 -1.76 13.12
N PHE A 215 30.23 -0.55 13.32
CA PHE A 215 30.50 0.58 12.42
C PHE A 215 31.98 0.95 12.39
N ASN A 216 32.64 0.99 13.52
CA ASN A 216 34.08 1.32 13.60
C ASN A 216 34.97 0.24 13.01
N GLU A 217 34.65 -1.04 13.21
CA GLU A 217 35.46 -2.16 12.75
C GLU A 217 35.24 -2.52 11.28
N VAL A 218 34.01 -2.32 10.74
CA VAL A 218 33.66 -2.74 9.39
C VAL A 218 33.50 -1.54 8.43
N LEU A 219 32.65 -0.56 8.75
CA LEU A 219 32.30 0.49 7.79
C LEU A 219 33.34 1.60 7.71
N ARG A 220 33.92 1.99 8.84
CA ARG A 220 34.91 3.07 8.90
C ARG A 220 36.19 2.77 8.09
N PRO A 221 36.77 1.55 8.13
CA PRO A 221 37.91 1.21 7.27
C PRO A 221 37.60 1.29 5.76
N LEU A 222 36.33 1.09 5.38
CA LEU A 222 35.85 1.23 4.00
C LEU A 222 35.56 2.69 3.59
N GLY A 223 35.81 3.65 4.47
CA GLY A 223 35.50 5.05 4.22
C GLY A 223 34.00 5.41 4.28
N ILE A 224 33.16 4.50 4.73
CA ILE A 224 31.71 4.69 4.81
C ILE A 224 31.37 5.46 6.09
N LYS A 225 30.75 6.63 5.91
CA LYS A 225 30.38 7.53 7.02
C LYS A 225 28.87 7.49 7.34
N LYS A 226 28.06 7.00 6.40
CA LYS A 226 26.59 6.96 6.56
C LYS A 226 26.20 5.59 7.11
N CYS A 227 25.78 5.55 8.33
CA CYS A 227 25.21 4.39 9.02
C CYS A 227 24.05 4.84 9.90
N GLY A 228 23.17 3.94 10.27
CA GLY A 228 21.99 4.24 11.06
C GLY A 228 21.70 3.17 12.11
N ILE A 229 20.92 3.55 13.11
CA ILE A 229 20.31 2.62 14.05
C ILE A 229 18.79 2.72 13.94
N ARG A 230 18.11 1.63 14.25
CA ARG A 230 16.66 1.53 14.32
C ARG A 230 16.25 1.15 15.75
N LEU A 231 15.18 1.79 16.19
CA LEU A 231 14.39 1.44 17.37
C LEU A 231 12.99 1.05 16.87
N ASP A 232 12.47 -0.06 17.33
CA ASP A 232 11.17 -0.60 16.91
C ASP A 232 10.06 -0.34 17.94
#